data_ed4088d172f5ed8b8ad96d0ba9e26723
#
_entry.id   ed4088d172f5ed8b8ad96d0ba9e26723
#
_cell.length_a   1.000
_cell.length_b   1.000
_cell.length_c   1.000
_cell.angle_alpha   90.00
_cell.angle_beta   90.00
_cell.angle_gamma   90.00
#
_symmetry.space_group_name_H-M   'P 1'
#
loop_
_entity.id
_entity.type
_entity.pdbx_description
1 polymer ?
#
loop_
_entity_poly.entity_id
_entity_poly.type
_entity_poly.pdbx_seq_one_letter_code
_entity_poly.pdbx_strand_id
1 'polypeptide(L)'
;IREPVITNDQVKLYINGWEDRSKLAPRFELTPGATISPASGTVRDFTTPQTYVVTSQDGQWKKTYTVRFITDLLTEYHFENVEYYTFEGVNKFEKLYELDTDGSKTEWSSGNPGYMIASQAAKPKDFPTAQDDEGYIGKCAKLVTRSTGAFGKMLNAPIAAGNLFLGNFTVELSDMAKSTRFGLPYTSKPVAVVGYYKYKPGNVLIDKYSKEIPNQSDTFDIYAVMYESTKDVPYLDGTNIKTHPNIVMMAQIKERKATDQ
;
A
#
# COMPACT_ATOMS: atom_id res chain seq x y z
N ILE A 1 -20.23 -4.54 3.49
CA ILE A 1 -19.48 -5.81 3.28
C ILE A 1 -18.39 -5.48 2.30
N ARG A 2 -17.15 -5.79 2.65
CA ARG A 2 -15.97 -5.51 1.81
C ARG A 2 -15.77 -6.61 0.81
N GLU A 3 -15.37 -6.25 -0.41
CA GLU A 3 -15.02 -7.23 -1.42
C GLU A 3 -13.81 -8.07 -0.95
N PRO A 4 -13.86 -9.39 -1.15
CA PRO A 4 -12.71 -10.26 -0.89
C PRO A 4 -11.51 -9.88 -1.75
N VAL A 5 -10.32 -10.00 -1.20
CA VAL A 5 -9.09 -9.83 -1.97
C VAL A 5 -8.50 -11.19 -2.27
N ILE A 6 -8.41 -11.51 -3.56
CA ILE A 6 -7.81 -12.76 -4.04
C ILE A 6 -6.53 -12.43 -4.79
N THR A 7 -5.40 -12.88 -4.26
CA THR A 7 -4.09 -12.73 -4.90
C THR A 7 -3.44 -14.09 -5.01
N ASN A 8 -3.18 -14.53 -6.24
CA ASN A 8 -2.60 -15.84 -6.54
C ASN A 8 -3.26 -16.99 -5.72
N ASP A 9 -2.69 -17.38 -4.59
CA ASP A 9 -3.12 -18.46 -3.70
C ASP A 9 -3.64 -17.97 -2.34
N GLN A 10 -3.75 -16.66 -2.14
CA GLN A 10 -4.23 -16.05 -0.90
C GLN A 10 -5.63 -15.48 -1.09
N VAL A 11 -6.54 -15.77 -0.16
CA VAL A 11 -7.89 -15.20 -0.10
C VAL A 11 -8.05 -14.49 1.23
N LYS A 12 -8.20 -13.16 1.18
CA LYS A 12 -8.46 -12.33 2.35
C LYS A 12 -9.93 -11.95 2.38
N LEU A 13 -10.61 -12.31 3.46
CA LEU A 13 -12.00 -11.98 3.74
C LEU A 13 -12.04 -11.02 4.92
N TYR A 14 -12.91 -10.02 4.87
CA TYR A 14 -13.02 -9.02 5.92
C TYR A 14 -14.29 -9.25 6.71
N ILE A 15 -14.17 -9.25 8.04
CA ILE A 15 -15.29 -9.33 8.98
C ILE A 15 -15.11 -8.29 10.08
N ASN A 16 -16.18 -8.04 10.82
CA ASN A 16 -16.13 -7.16 11.97
C ASN A 16 -15.33 -7.79 13.13
N GLY A 17 -14.67 -6.96 13.96
CA GLY A 17 -13.85 -7.42 15.06
C GLY A 17 -14.60 -8.22 16.15
N TRP A 18 -15.93 -8.08 16.21
CA TRP A 18 -16.78 -8.84 17.16
C TRP A 18 -17.29 -10.19 16.63
N GLU A 19 -17.01 -10.53 15.37
CA GLU A 19 -17.40 -11.81 14.79
C GLU A 19 -16.59 -12.96 15.36
N ASP A 20 -17.26 -14.06 15.68
CA ASP A 20 -16.62 -15.28 16.18
C ASP A 20 -15.91 -16.03 15.05
N ARG A 21 -14.60 -15.84 14.93
CA ARG A 21 -13.78 -16.47 13.88
C ARG A 21 -13.69 -17.99 14.03
N SER A 22 -14.03 -18.56 15.20
CA SER A 22 -13.99 -20.02 15.38
C SER A 22 -15.10 -20.79 14.65
N LYS A 23 -16.09 -20.08 14.10
CA LYS A 23 -17.30 -20.69 13.50
C LYS A 23 -17.75 -19.99 12.22
N LEU A 24 -16.84 -19.76 11.29
CA LEU A 24 -17.16 -19.10 10.02
C LEU A 24 -17.33 -20.09 8.89
N ALA A 25 -18.24 -19.79 7.97
CA ALA A 25 -18.63 -20.64 6.84
C ALA A 25 -18.55 -19.87 5.51
N PRO A 26 -17.35 -19.58 4.99
CA PRO A 26 -17.20 -18.82 3.76
C PRO A 26 -17.78 -19.58 2.57
N ARG A 27 -18.44 -18.84 1.65
CA ARG A 27 -18.96 -19.37 0.41
C ARG A 27 -18.10 -18.94 -0.75
N PHE A 28 -17.77 -19.88 -1.62
CA PHE A 28 -16.93 -19.69 -2.78
C PHE A 28 -17.70 -19.99 -4.05
N GLU A 29 -17.59 -19.10 -5.03
CA GLU A 29 -17.99 -19.36 -6.40
C GLU A 29 -16.79 -19.89 -7.17
N LEU A 30 -17.00 -20.96 -7.91
CA LEU A 30 -15.95 -21.63 -8.66
C LEU A 30 -16.27 -21.56 -10.16
N THR A 31 -15.25 -21.74 -10.97
CA THR A 31 -15.42 -22.00 -12.41
C THR A 31 -16.35 -23.20 -12.61
N PRO A 32 -17.26 -23.20 -13.61
CA PRO A 32 -18.13 -24.33 -13.86
C PRO A 32 -17.40 -25.67 -13.93
N GLY A 33 -17.91 -26.67 -13.20
CA GLY A 33 -17.35 -28.00 -13.11
C GLY A 33 -16.17 -28.17 -12.13
N ALA A 34 -15.60 -27.10 -11.61
CA ALA A 34 -14.56 -27.21 -10.57
C ALA A 34 -15.16 -27.61 -9.21
N THR A 35 -14.35 -28.25 -8.39
CA THR A 35 -14.69 -28.64 -7.01
C THR A 35 -13.75 -28.03 -6.00
N ILE A 36 -14.20 -27.89 -4.75
CA ILE A 36 -13.39 -27.34 -3.65
C ILE A 36 -13.49 -28.26 -2.43
N SER A 37 -12.37 -28.45 -1.77
CA SER A 37 -12.28 -29.22 -0.53
C SER A 37 -11.49 -28.41 0.53
N PRO A 38 -12.02 -28.23 1.75
CA PRO A 38 -13.39 -28.54 2.21
C PRO A 38 -14.49 -27.87 1.38
N ALA A 39 -15.71 -28.36 1.41
CA ALA A 39 -16.82 -27.83 0.63
C ALA A 39 -17.13 -26.36 0.98
N SER A 40 -17.56 -25.59 -0.02
CA SER A 40 -18.03 -24.22 0.16
C SER A 40 -19.14 -24.17 1.20
N GLY A 41 -19.08 -23.22 2.14
CA GLY A 41 -20.05 -23.10 3.23
C GLY A 41 -19.83 -24.04 4.43
N THR A 42 -18.76 -24.83 4.45
CA THR A 42 -18.39 -25.62 5.63
C THR A 42 -17.94 -24.71 6.77
N VAL A 43 -18.52 -24.92 7.96
CA VAL A 43 -18.11 -24.20 9.17
C VAL A 43 -16.71 -24.65 9.58
N ARG A 44 -15.81 -23.70 9.80
CA ARG A 44 -14.43 -23.95 10.22
C ARG A 44 -13.96 -22.90 11.21
N ASP A 45 -12.87 -23.22 11.89
CA ASP A 45 -12.16 -22.31 12.77
C ASP A 45 -11.14 -21.47 11.97
N PHE A 46 -11.40 -20.16 11.88
CA PHE A 46 -10.55 -19.18 11.22
C PHE A 46 -9.82 -18.28 12.22
N THR A 47 -9.65 -18.71 13.45
CA THR A 47 -8.68 -18.06 14.37
C THR A 47 -7.25 -18.15 13.82
N THR A 48 -7.02 -19.13 12.95
CA THR A 48 -5.83 -19.27 12.10
C THR A 48 -6.24 -19.43 10.64
N PRO A 49 -5.35 -19.08 9.67
CA PRO A 49 -5.62 -19.27 8.25
C PRO A 49 -5.98 -20.73 7.91
N GLN A 50 -6.93 -20.93 7.01
CA GLN A 50 -7.40 -22.25 6.61
C GLN A 50 -7.12 -22.50 5.12
N THR A 51 -6.79 -23.73 4.78
CA THR A 51 -6.51 -24.11 3.40
C THR A 51 -7.70 -24.77 2.73
N TYR A 52 -7.86 -24.48 1.45
CA TYR A 52 -8.84 -25.06 0.54
C TYR A 52 -8.15 -25.50 -0.74
N VAL A 53 -8.48 -26.67 -1.23
CA VAL A 53 -7.95 -27.19 -2.50
C VAL A 53 -9.05 -27.10 -3.54
N VAL A 54 -8.81 -26.36 -4.61
CA VAL A 54 -9.68 -26.29 -5.79
C VAL A 54 -9.13 -27.26 -6.84
N THR A 55 -10.02 -28.08 -7.41
CA THR A 55 -9.69 -29.04 -8.45
C THR A 55 -10.51 -28.71 -9.69
N SER A 56 -9.89 -28.68 -10.86
CA SER A 56 -10.56 -28.49 -12.15
C SER A 56 -11.54 -29.62 -12.48
N GLN A 57 -12.46 -29.37 -13.41
CA GLN A 57 -13.49 -30.35 -13.83
C GLN A 57 -12.89 -31.67 -14.31
N ASP A 58 -11.77 -31.63 -15.02
CA ASP A 58 -11.05 -32.78 -15.55
C ASP A 58 -10.13 -33.46 -14.51
N GLY A 59 -10.04 -32.90 -13.31
CA GLY A 59 -9.19 -33.38 -12.22
C GLY A 59 -7.69 -33.18 -12.43
N GLN A 60 -7.27 -32.59 -13.57
CA GLN A 60 -5.85 -32.47 -13.95
C GLN A 60 -5.13 -31.37 -13.17
N TRP A 61 -5.85 -30.33 -12.76
CA TRP A 61 -5.29 -29.17 -12.07
C TRP A 61 -5.81 -29.08 -10.65
N LYS A 62 -4.89 -28.88 -9.72
CA LYS A 62 -5.19 -28.60 -8.31
C LYS A 62 -4.44 -27.37 -7.86
N LYS A 63 -5.13 -26.49 -7.16
CA LYS A 63 -4.54 -25.32 -6.55
C LYS A 63 -5.00 -25.19 -5.11
N THR A 64 -4.04 -25.00 -4.21
CA THR A 64 -4.31 -24.74 -2.79
C THR A 64 -4.39 -23.27 -2.55
N TYR A 65 -5.47 -22.83 -1.91
CA TYR A 65 -5.68 -21.47 -1.47
C TYR A 65 -5.59 -21.40 0.05
N THR A 66 -4.93 -20.38 0.56
CA THR A 66 -4.95 -20.03 1.98
C THR A 66 -5.99 -18.94 2.18
N VAL A 67 -7.01 -19.23 2.95
CA VAL A 67 -8.13 -18.33 3.28
C VAL A 67 -7.97 -17.85 4.70
N ARG A 68 -8.06 -16.53 4.88
CA ARG A 68 -8.02 -15.89 6.20
C ARG A 68 -9.07 -14.80 6.32
N PHE A 69 -9.54 -14.59 7.53
CA PHE A 69 -10.41 -13.47 7.87
C PHE A 69 -9.60 -12.39 8.58
N ILE A 70 -9.79 -11.16 8.13
CA ILE A 70 -9.18 -9.97 8.69
C ILE A 70 -10.28 -9.17 9.38
N THR A 71 -10.09 -8.88 10.65
CA THR A 71 -11.06 -8.15 11.46
C THR A 71 -10.87 -6.65 11.35
N ASP A 72 -9.61 -6.19 11.39
CA ASP A 72 -9.26 -4.77 11.31
C ASP A 72 -7.91 -4.58 10.60
N LEU A 73 -7.63 -3.35 10.17
CA LEU A 73 -6.27 -2.95 9.84
C LEU A 73 -5.43 -2.87 11.12
N LEU A 74 -4.13 -3.02 10.95
CA LEU A 74 -3.18 -2.71 12.00
C LEU A 74 -3.39 -1.27 12.49
N THR A 75 -3.29 -1.08 13.78
CA THR A 75 -3.36 0.23 14.42
C THR A 75 -1.98 0.81 14.69
N GLU A 76 -0.95 -0.02 14.58
CA GLU A 76 0.45 0.34 14.79
C GLU A 76 1.30 -0.10 13.61
N TYR A 77 2.21 0.78 13.19
CA TYR A 77 3.10 0.58 12.04
C TYR A 77 4.52 0.95 12.46
N HIS A 78 5.44 0.00 12.34
CA HIS A 78 6.80 0.13 12.86
C HIS A 78 7.87 0.17 11.78
N PHE A 79 7.54 -0.16 10.54
CA PHE A 79 8.44 -0.16 9.38
C PHE A 79 9.68 -1.07 9.53
N GLU A 80 9.60 -2.09 10.41
CA GLU A 80 10.70 -3.01 10.70
C GLU A 80 10.98 -4.00 9.56
N ASN A 81 9.99 -4.26 8.71
CA ASN A 81 10.08 -5.33 7.73
C ASN A 81 10.13 -4.80 6.31
N VAL A 82 11.02 -5.38 5.52
CA VAL A 82 11.11 -5.12 4.07
C VAL A 82 11.25 -6.42 3.31
N GLU A 83 10.72 -6.43 2.09
CA GLU A 83 11.07 -7.38 1.05
C GLU A 83 11.53 -6.62 -0.18
N TYR A 84 12.27 -7.28 -1.07
CA TYR A 84 12.73 -6.65 -2.30
C TYR A 84 11.80 -6.97 -3.46
N TYR A 85 11.43 -5.94 -4.20
CA TYR A 85 10.97 -6.16 -5.57
C TYR A 85 12.17 -6.55 -6.43
N THR A 86 12.09 -7.72 -7.06
CA THR A 86 13.17 -8.28 -7.89
C THR A 86 12.74 -8.28 -9.36
N PHE A 87 13.59 -7.78 -10.22
CA PHE A 87 13.40 -7.80 -11.67
C PHE A 87 14.63 -8.42 -12.32
N GLU A 88 14.44 -9.43 -13.17
CA GLU A 88 15.52 -10.21 -13.82
C GLU A 88 16.59 -10.70 -12.84
N GLY A 89 16.15 -11.19 -11.67
CA GLY A 89 17.05 -11.70 -10.62
C GLY A 89 17.80 -10.63 -9.83
N VAL A 90 17.55 -9.33 -10.09
CA VAL A 90 18.21 -8.22 -9.39
C VAL A 90 17.22 -7.53 -8.45
N ASN A 91 17.61 -7.36 -7.20
CA ASN A 91 16.84 -6.58 -6.23
C ASN A 91 16.83 -5.11 -6.65
N LYS A 92 15.65 -4.55 -6.92
CA LYS A 92 15.47 -3.18 -7.39
C LYS A 92 15.16 -2.22 -6.26
N PHE A 93 14.06 -2.41 -5.55
CA PHE A 93 13.68 -1.52 -4.46
C PHE A 93 13.05 -2.29 -3.30
N GLU A 94 12.99 -1.62 -2.17
CA GLU A 94 12.38 -2.14 -0.94
C GLU A 94 10.88 -1.88 -0.95
N LYS A 95 10.13 -2.90 -0.53
CA LYS A 95 8.71 -2.85 -0.21
C LYS A 95 8.58 -3.02 1.29
N LEU A 96 8.12 -1.99 1.97
CA LEU A 96 7.86 -2.06 3.40
C LEU A 96 6.57 -2.82 3.67
N TYR A 97 6.54 -3.58 4.73
CA TYR A 97 5.33 -4.26 5.18
C TYR A 97 5.29 -4.42 6.69
N GLU A 98 4.09 -4.56 7.23
CA GLU A 98 3.85 -4.95 8.60
C GLU A 98 3.35 -6.38 8.66
N LEU A 99 3.65 -7.07 9.75
CA LEU A 99 3.10 -8.39 10.05
C LEU A 99 1.90 -8.24 10.98
N ASP A 100 0.81 -8.83 10.59
CA ASP A 100 -0.35 -9.00 11.43
C ASP A 100 -0.11 -10.09 12.49
N THR A 101 -0.93 -10.12 13.52
CA THR A 101 -0.88 -11.14 14.58
C THR A 101 -1.07 -12.57 14.05
N ASP A 102 -1.74 -12.73 12.93
CA ASP A 102 -1.94 -14.00 12.22
C ASP A 102 -0.82 -14.33 11.22
N GLY A 103 0.26 -13.52 11.20
CA GLY A 103 1.39 -13.67 10.27
C GLY A 103 1.11 -13.15 8.86
N SER A 104 -0.04 -12.53 8.63
CA SER A 104 -0.31 -11.91 7.33
C SER A 104 0.46 -10.60 7.17
N LYS A 105 0.77 -10.26 5.92
CA LYS A 105 1.45 -9.01 5.59
C LYS A 105 0.45 -7.93 5.21
N THR A 106 0.61 -6.74 5.80
CA THR A 106 0.04 -5.50 5.28
C THR A 106 1.15 -4.74 4.57
N GLU A 107 1.10 -4.70 3.25
CA GLU A 107 2.11 -4.02 2.45
C GLU A 107 1.81 -2.53 2.32
N TRP A 108 2.87 -1.73 2.41
CA TRP A 108 2.86 -0.35 2.02
C TRP A 108 3.16 -0.20 0.54
N SER A 109 2.45 0.69 -0.12
CA SER A 109 2.71 1.06 -1.51
C SER A 109 3.51 2.35 -1.60
N SER A 110 4.24 2.49 -2.70
CA SER A 110 5.03 3.69 -3.00
C SER A 110 5.12 3.93 -4.51
N GLY A 111 5.65 5.09 -4.89
CA GLY A 111 5.95 5.44 -6.29
C GLY A 111 7.23 4.80 -6.85
N ASN A 112 7.89 3.93 -6.10
CA ASN A 112 9.13 3.28 -6.53
C ASN A 112 9.03 2.56 -7.88
N PRO A 113 7.93 1.86 -8.24
CA PRO A 113 7.79 1.25 -9.56
C PRO A 113 7.87 2.27 -10.71
N GLY A 114 7.30 3.46 -10.51
CA GLY A 114 7.42 4.56 -11.49
C GLY A 114 8.84 5.11 -11.60
N TYR A 115 9.51 5.28 -10.46
CA TYR A 115 10.92 5.72 -10.44
C TYR A 115 11.86 4.71 -11.09
N MET A 116 11.60 3.42 -10.95
CA MET A 116 12.39 2.35 -11.57
C MET A 116 12.45 2.50 -13.11
N ILE A 117 11.38 2.96 -13.74
CA ILE A 117 11.35 3.19 -15.20
C ILE A 117 12.36 4.27 -15.59
N ALA A 118 12.48 5.33 -14.78
CA ALA A 118 13.40 6.44 -15.04
C ALA A 118 14.84 6.14 -14.60
N SER A 119 15.07 5.24 -13.65
CA SER A 119 16.35 5.00 -13.00
C SER A 119 16.62 3.50 -12.80
N GLN A 120 16.77 2.76 -13.89
CA GLN A 120 16.94 1.30 -13.86
C GLN A 120 18.22 0.83 -13.16
N ALA A 121 19.25 1.67 -13.12
CA ALA A 121 20.54 1.37 -12.48
C ALA A 121 20.57 1.71 -10.97
N ALA A 122 19.51 2.33 -10.43
CA ALA A 122 19.45 2.69 -9.02
C ALA A 122 19.50 1.44 -8.12
N LYS A 123 20.26 1.53 -7.03
CA LYS A 123 20.28 0.49 -5.98
C LYS A 123 19.08 0.66 -5.05
N PRO A 124 18.68 -0.37 -4.28
CA PRO A 124 17.50 -0.30 -3.43
C PRO A 124 17.42 0.93 -2.51
N LYS A 125 18.51 1.31 -1.89
CA LYS A 125 18.58 2.48 -0.99
C LYS A 125 18.62 3.85 -1.72
N ASP A 126 18.78 3.86 -3.04
CA ASP A 126 18.76 5.08 -3.85
C ASP A 126 17.33 5.43 -4.31
N PHE A 127 16.37 4.55 -4.10
CA PHE A 127 14.98 4.81 -4.45
C PHE A 127 14.36 5.89 -3.56
N PRO A 128 13.31 6.59 -4.06
CA PRO A 128 12.63 7.65 -3.30
C PRO A 128 12.05 7.18 -1.96
N THR A 129 11.64 5.91 -1.87
CA THR A 129 11.12 5.29 -0.65
C THR A 129 11.94 4.07 -0.31
N ALA A 130 12.52 4.05 0.87
CA ALA A 130 13.33 2.96 1.40
C ALA A 130 13.18 2.87 2.93
N GLN A 131 13.66 1.79 3.52
CA GLN A 131 13.81 1.68 4.96
C GLN A 131 15.14 2.34 5.40
N ASP A 132 15.15 2.94 6.59
CA ASP A 132 16.34 3.47 7.25
C ASP A 132 16.44 2.89 8.67
N ASP A 133 17.68 2.74 9.17
CA ASP A 133 17.95 2.19 10.50
C ASP A 133 17.86 3.26 11.61
N GLU A 134 17.68 4.53 11.26
CA GLU A 134 17.65 5.67 12.18
C GLU A 134 16.23 6.08 12.56
N GLY A 135 15.38 5.14 12.98
CA GLY A 135 14.03 5.42 13.50
C GLY A 135 14.07 6.02 14.91
N TYR A 136 12.92 6.51 15.37
CA TYR A 136 12.75 6.92 16.78
C TYR A 136 12.90 5.73 17.72
N ILE A 137 12.33 4.60 17.35
CA ILE A 137 12.53 3.28 17.97
C ILE A 137 12.70 2.32 16.78
N GLY A 138 13.84 1.60 16.72
CA GLY A 138 14.11 0.66 15.63
C GLY A 138 14.28 1.37 14.28
N LYS A 139 13.63 0.85 13.24
CA LYS A 139 13.73 1.34 11.87
C LYS A 139 12.63 2.34 11.54
N CYS A 140 12.76 2.97 10.38
CA CYS A 140 11.74 3.91 9.88
C CYS A 140 11.60 3.83 8.36
N ALA A 141 10.53 4.43 7.85
CA ALA A 141 10.39 4.70 6.43
C ALA A 141 11.10 6.02 6.09
N LYS A 142 12.03 5.97 5.13
CA LYS A 142 12.76 7.11 4.60
C LYS A 142 12.19 7.52 3.26
N LEU A 143 11.76 8.76 3.16
CA LEU A 143 11.18 9.35 1.95
C LEU A 143 12.11 10.47 1.46
N VAL A 144 12.62 10.34 0.23
CA VAL A 144 13.59 11.30 -0.33
C VAL A 144 13.15 11.69 -1.73
N THR A 145 13.18 12.97 -2.05
CA THR A 145 13.00 13.44 -3.42
C THR A 145 14.25 13.10 -4.25
N ARG A 146 14.04 12.43 -5.38
CA ARG A 146 15.11 12.00 -6.30
C ARG A 146 14.92 12.61 -7.68
N SER A 147 16.01 12.85 -8.37
CA SER A 147 15.97 13.23 -9.80
C SER A 147 15.58 12.01 -10.64
N THR A 148 14.71 12.22 -11.61
CA THR A 148 14.32 11.21 -12.61
C THR A 148 15.17 11.26 -13.89
N GLY A 149 16.21 12.11 -13.87
CA GLY A 149 17.11 12.26 -15.01
C GLY A 149 16.45 12.82 -16.28
N ALA A 150 17.04 12.49 -17.42
CA ALA A 150 16.56 12.97 -18.72
C ALA A 150 15.17 12.41 -19.10
N PHE A 151 14.90 11.15 -18.75
CA PHE A 151 13.64 10.50 -19.06
C PHE A 151 12.46 11.19 -18.36
N GLY A 152 12.57 11.42 -17.06
CA GLY A 152 11.49 12.11 -16.34
C GLY A 152 11.32 13.56 -16.76
N LYS A 153 12.41 14.26 -17.09
CA LYS A 153 12.32 15.64 -17.66
C LYS A 153 11.51 15.68 -18.95
N MET A 154 11.70 14.69 -19.82
CA MET A 154 10.93 14.58 -21.06
C MET A 154 9.42 14.41 -20.81
N LEU A 155 9.05 13.81 -19.68
CA LEU A 155 7.66 13.62 -19.26
C LEU A 155 7.14 14.74 -18.33
N ASN A 156 7.86 15.86 -18.21
CA ASN A 156 7.56 16.96 -17.28
C ASN A 156 7.47 16.49 -15.81
N ALA A 157 8.22 15.46 -15.46
CA ALA A 157 8.34 14.90 -14.12
C ALA A 157 9.81 14.82 -13.70
N PRO A 158 10.54 15.96 -13.54
CA PRO A 158 11.99 15.98 -13.34
C PRO A 158 12.44 15.39 -12.01
N ILE A 159 11.53 15.25 -11.08
CA ILE A 159 11.75 14.66 -9.76
C ILE A 159 10.68 13.62 -9.43
N ALA A 160 11.03 12.67 -8.58
CA ALA A 160 10.13 11.75 -7.93
C ALA A 160 10.21 12.00 -6.42
N ALA A 161 9.13 12.45 -5.83
CA ALA A 161 9.02 12.58 -4.38
C ALA A 161 8.90 11.21 -3.72
N GLY A 162 9.61 11.01 -2.61
CA GLY A 162 9.37 9.87 -1.75
C GLY A 162 7.93 9.90 -1.22
N ASN A 163 7.25 8.79 -1.32
CA ASN A 163 5.88 8.65 -0.83
C ASN A 163 5.63 7.24 -0.31
N LEU A 164 4.75 7.13 0.66
CA LEU A 164 4.36 5.86 1.25
C LEU A 164 2.89 5.93 1.64
N PHE A 165 2.11 4.93 1.26
CA PHE A 165 0.67 4.94 1.52
C PHE A 165 0.09 3.53 1.57
N LEU A 166 -1.04 3.39 2.24
CA LEU A 166 -1.85 2.19 2.20
C LEU A 166 -2.73 2.20 0.95
N GLY A 167 -2.65 1.15 0.15
CA GLY A 167 -3.33 1.03 -1.13
C GLY A 167 -2.49 0.30 -2.17
N ASN A 168 -2.68 0.65 -3.44
CA ASN A 168 -1.95 0.08 -4.56
C ASN A 168 -1.35 1.16 -5.47
N PHE A 169 -0.24 0.83 -6.12
CA PHE A 169 0.38 1.67 -7.13
C PHE A 169 0.41 0.94 -8.47
N THR A 170 -0.16 1.57 -9.49
CA THR A 170 -0.11 1.08 -10.88
C THR A 170 0.38 2.22 -11.75
N VAL A 171 1.49 2.03 -12.46
CA VAL A 171 2.09 3.09 -13.27
C VAL A 171 1.13 3.55 -14.36
N GLU A 172 0.78 4.84 -14.33
CA GLU A 172 -0.09 5.51 -15.32
C GLU A 172 0.69 6.68 -15.93
N LEU A 173 1.40 6.41 -17.03
CA LEU A 173 2.32 7.39 -17.62
C LEU A 173 1.60 8.60 -18.21
N SER A 174 0.33 8.47 -18.57
CA SER A 174 -0.49 9.57 -19.09
C SER A 174 -0.84 10.62 -18.02
N ASP A 175 -0.96 10.17 -16.76
CA ASP A 175 -1.25 11.02 -15.61
C ASP A 175 -0.72 10.35 -14.35
N MET A 176 0.48 10.71 -13.93
CA MET A 176 1.16 10.11 -12.80
C MET A 176 0.38 10.23 -11.47
N ALA A 177 -0.50 11.23 -11.32
CA ALA A 177 -1.34 11.35 -10.14
C ALA A 177 -2.38 10.22 -10.03
N LYS A 178 -2.78 9.63 -11.14
CA LYS A 178 -3.69 8.47 -11.20
C LYS A 178 -2.99 7.14 -10.96
N SER A 179 -1.68 7.13 -10.82
CA SER A 179 -0.93 5.91 -10.51
C SER A 179 -1.20 5.38 -9.10
N THR A 180 -1.69 6.22 -8.20
CA THR A 180 -2.03 5.84 -6.83
C THR A 180 -3.48 5.40 -6.72
N ARG A 181 -3.73 4.33 -6.00
CA ARG A 181 -5.06 3.86 -5.63
C ARG A 181 -5.06 3.72 -4.12
N PHE A 182 -5.52 4.79 -3.46
CA PHE A 182 -5.44 4.89 -2.01
C PHE A 182 -6.52 4.07 -1.32
N GLY A 183 -6.17 3.61 -0.14
CA GLY A 183 -7.07 3.02 0.83
C GLY A 183 -6.95 1.50 0.92
N LEU A 184 -7.08 1.05 2.14
CA LEU A 184 -7.38 -0.32 2.51
C LEU A 184 -8.72 -0.32 3.23
N PRO A 185 -9.46 -1.42 3.16
CA PRO A 185 -10.71 -1.54 3.88
C PRO A 185 -10.51 -1.31 5.39
N TYR A 186 -11.36 -0.50 6.00
CA TYR A 186 -11.30 -0.15 7.43
C TYR A 186 -12.71 -0.05 8.01
N THR A 187 -12.96 -0.69 9.14
CA THR A 187 -14.30 -0.74 9.75
C THR A 187 -14.44 0.05 11.03
N SER A 188 -13.33 0.38 11.68
CA SER A 188 -13.35 1.10 12.94
C SER A 188 -13.39 2.62 12.72
N LYS A 189 -13.76 3.37 13.75
CA LYS A 189 -13.73 4.83 13.74
C LYS A 189 -12.46 5.30 14.48
N PRO A 190 -11.42 5.76 13.77
CA PRO A 190 -10.20 6.23 14.42
C PRO A 190 -10.45 7.54 15.15
N VAL A 191 -9.71 7.76 16.22
CA VAL A 191 -9.79 8.98 17.02
C VAL A 191 -8.65 9.93 16.65
N ALA A 192 -7.46 9.37 16.39
CA ALA A 192 -6.25 10.13 16.05
C ALA A 192 -5.29 9.26 15.24
N VAL A 193 -4.39 9.91 14.51
CA VAL A 193 -3.16 9.34 13.98
C VAL A 193 -2.01 10.03 14.66
N VAL A 194 -1.12 9.25 15.27
CA VAL A 194 0.05 9.76 15.99
C VAL A 194 1.30 9.08 15.47
N GLY A 195 2.43 9.74 15.53
CA GLY A 195 3.70 9.19 15.08
C GLY A 195 4.86 10.16 15.29
N TYR A 196 6.04 9.68 14.95
CA TYR A 196 7.29 10.45 15.01
C TYR A 196 7.81 10.66 13.60
N TYR A 197 8.32 11.84 13.33
CA TYR A 197 8.92 12.15 12.06
C TYR A 197 10.14 13.06 12.23
N LYS A 198 11.07 12.96 11.29
CA LYS A 198 12.14 13.92 11.05
C LYS A 198 11.95 14.50 9.66
N TYR A 199 12.22 15.78 9.48
CA TYR A 199 12.12 16.42 8.19
C TYR A 199 13.25 17.41 7.95
N LYS A 200 13.89 17.28 6.80
CA LYS A 200 14.86 18.23 6.29
C LYS A 200 14.43 18.67 4.89
N PRO A 201 14.11 19.95 4.69
CA PRO A 201 13.72 20.46 3.38
C PRO A 201 14.88 20.34 2.39
N GLY A 202 14.55 20.13 1.12
CA GLY A 202 15.52 20.24 0.02
C GLY A 202 16.02 21.69 -0.13
N ASN A 203 17.27 21.83 -0.59
CA ASN A 203 17.88 23.15 -0.75
C ASN A 203 17.30 23.95 -1.91
N VAL A 204 16.75 23.27 -2.91
CA VAL A 204 16.24 23.87 -4.15
C VAL A 204 14.88 23.26 -4.47
N LEU A 205 13.90 24.11 -4.69
CA LEU A 205 12.59 23.73 -5.20
C LEU A 205 12.54 24.03 -6.70
N ILE A 206 12.09 23.06 -7.50
CA ILE A 206 11.96 23.21 -8.95
C ILE A 206 10.51 22.93 -9.41
N ASP A 207 10.12 23.57 -10.50
CA ASP A 207 8.86 23.28 -11.19
C ASP A 207 8.95 22.04 -12.10
N LYS A 208 7.84 21.68 -12.73
CA LYS A 208 7.77 20.56 -13.68
C LYS A 208 8.67 20.70 -14.92
N TYR A 209 9.17 21.89 -15.20
CA TYR A 209 10.09 22.18 -16.28
C TYR A 209 11.56 22.26 -15.84
N SER A 210 11.84 21.85 -14.59
CA SER A 210 13.16 21.93 -13.96
C SER A 210 13.67 23.35 -13.69
N LYS A 211 12.78 24.35 -13.68
CA LYS A 211 13.13 25.72 -13.36
C LYS A 211 13.01 25.92 -11.85
N GLU A 212 14.03 26.55 -11.27
CA GLU A 212 14.03 26.88 -9.85
C GLU A 212 12.91 27.86 -9.48
N ILE A 213 12.24 27.59 -8.38
CA ILE A 213 11.23 28.47 -7.79
C ILE A 213 11.90 29.20 -6.62
N PRO A 214 12.31 30.47 -6.81
CA PRO A 214 13.03 31.22 -5.80
C PRO A 214 12.15 31.55 -4.60
N ASN A 215 12.79 31.69 -3.43
CA ASN A 215 12.13 32.10 -2.18
C ASN A 215 11.01 31.17 -1.69
N GLN A 216 11.04 29.92 -2.13
CA GLN A 216 10.16 28.87 -1.61
C GLN A 216 11.00 27.71 -1.10
N SER A 217 10.56 27.15 0.01
CA SER A 217 11.15 25.93 0.59
C SER A 217 10.33 24.73 0.22
N ASP A 218 11.00 23.59 0.06
CA ASP A 218 10.36 22.29 -0.02
C ASP A 218 9.51 22.03 1.23
N THR A 219 8.48 21.22 1.09
CA THR A 219 7.58 20.84 2.18
C THR A 219 7.15 19.39 2.04
N PHE A 220 6.66 18.82 3.13
CA PHE A 220 6.11 17.47 3.17
C PHE A 220 4.63 17.48 3.57
N ASP A 221 3.99 16.33 3.44
CA ASP A 221 2.64 16.13 3.93
C ASP A 221 2.48 14.76 4.59
N ILE A 222 1.80 14.74 5.73
CA ILE A 222 1.35 13.53 6.42
C ILE A 222 -0.13 13.69 6.68
N TYR A 223 -0.92 12.76 6.15
CA TYR A 223 -2.36 12.80 6.34
C TYR A 223 -2.95 11.38 6.35
N ALA A 224 -4.09 11.26 7.01
CA ALA A 224 -4.95 10.10 6.95
C ALA A 224 -6.32 10.51 6.44
N VAL A 225 -6.87 9.74 5.52
CA VAL A 225 -8.19 9.98 4.92
C VAL A 225 -9.02 8.72 5.07
N MET A 226 -10.25 8.89 5.52
CA MET A 226 -11.28 7.87 5.42
C MET A 226 -12.33 8.32 4.41
N TYR A 227 -12.73 7.43 3.55
CA TYR A 227 -13.76 7.69 2.54
C TYR A 227 -14.66 6.48 2.34
N GLU A 228 -15.87 6.72 1.89
CA GLU A 228 -16.80 5.66 1.49
C GLU A 228 -16.47 5.19 0.08
N SER A 229 -16.09 3.92 -0.05
CA SER A 229 -15.92 3.29 -1.36
C SER A 229 -17.27 2.73 -1.86
N THR A 230 -17.50 2.89 -3.16
CA THR A 230 -18.70 2.38 -3.86
C THR A 230 -18.30 1.67 -5.15
N LYS A 231 -19.24 1.08 -5.86
CA LYS A 231 -18.98 0.51 -7.19
C LYS A 231 -18.43 1.55 -8.17
N ASP A 232 -18.93 2.78 -8.10
CA ASP A 232 -18.54 3.87 -9.01
C ASP A 232 -17.26 4.58 -8.55
N VAL A 233 -16.95 4.48 -7.26
CA VAL A 233 -15.75 5.08 -6.63
C VAL A 233 -15.06 4.01 -5.79
N PRO A 234 -14.39 3.04 -6.42
CA PRO A 234 -13.77 1.92 -5.69
C PRO A 234 -12.52 2.35 -4.91
N TYR A 235 -11.86 3.42 -5.32
CA TYR A 235 -10.70 4.03 -4.66
C TYR A 235 -10.62 5.53 -4.97
N LEU A 236 -9.82 6.25 -4.21
CA LEU A 236 -9.38 7.60 -4.52
C LEU A 236 -7.93 7.57 -5.00
N ASP A 237 -7.54 8.54 -5.82
CA ASP A 237 -6.20 8.67 -6.37
C ASP A 237 -5.57 10.03 -6.06
N GLY A 238 -4.37 10.29 -6.57
CA GLY A 238 -3.64 11.55 -6.33
C GLY A 238 -4.33 12.80 -6.86
N THR A 239 -5.34 12.68 -7.72
CA THR A 239 -6.11 13.81 -8.25
C THR A 239 -7.22 14.25 -7.29
N ASN A 240 -7.71 13.36 -6.42
CA ASN A 240 -8.94 13.60 -5.66
C ASN A 240 -8.90 13.21 -4.18
N ILE A 241 -7.82 12.58 -3.68
CA ILE A 241 -7.70 12.09 -2.30
C ILE A 241 -7.98 13.13 -1.21
N LYS A 242 -7.89 14.41 -1.50
CA LYS A 242 -8.13 15.48 -0.53
C LYS A 242 -9.43 16.26 -0.76
N THR A 243 -10.13 16.00 -1.85
CA THR A 243 -11.25 16.85 -2.29
C THR A 243 -12.50 16.07 -2.65
N HIS A 244 -12.42 14.75 -2.73
CA HIS A 244 -13.56 13.93 -3.17
C HIS A 244 -14.72 13.99 -2.17
N PRO A 245 -15.99 14.09 -2.63
CA PRO A 245 -17.16 14.18 -1.75
C PRO A 245 -17.39 12.95 -0.86
N ASN A 246 -16.86 11.78 -1.23
CA ASN A 246 -16.95 10.58 -0.41
C ASN A 246 -16.02 10.59 0.82
N ILE A 247 -15.20 11.63 1.00
CA ILE A 247 -14.34 11.73 2.18
C ILE A 247 -15.20 12.01 3.40
N VAL A 248 -15.11 11.12 4.40
CA VAL A 248 -15.86 11.23 5.66
C VAL A 248 -15.01 11.76 6.80
N MET A 249 -13.68 11.52 6.75
CA MET A 249 -12.75 12.04 7.75
C MET A 249 -11.40 12.35 7.10
N MET A 250 -10.76 13.40 7.58
CA MET A 250 -9.38 13.75 7.23
C MET A 250 -8.64 14.27 8.47
N ALA A 251 -7.48 13.69 8.72
CA ALA A 251 -6.47 14.22 9.64
C ALA A 251 -5.24 14.59 8.82
N GLN A 252 -4.70 15.77 9.02
CA GLN A 252 -3.55 16.27 8.28
C GLN A 252 -2.63 17.04 9.21
N ILE A 253 -1.31 16.85 9.07
CA ILE A 253 -0.34 17.61 9.82
C ILE A 253 -0.44 19.09 9.46
N LYS A 254 -0.50 19.95 10.48
CA LYS A 254 -0.61 21.39 10.28
C LYS A 254 0.75 22.06 10.21
N GLU A 255 1.66 21.67 11.10
CA GLU A 255 3.01 22.24 11.16
C GLU A 255 3.97 21.38 10.32
N ARG A 256 4.55 21.98 9.31
CA ARG A 256 5.45 21.32 8.33
C ARG A 256 6.82 21.97 8.37
N LYS A 257 7.39 22.09 9.57
CA LYS A 257 8.70 22.72 9.79
C LYS A 257 9.81 21.67 9.76
N ALA A 258 11.01 22.11 9.39
CA ALA A 258 12.20 21.32 9.61
C ALA A 258 12.32 20.93 11.09
N THR A 259 12.78 19.73 11.34
CA THR A 259 13.02 19.24 12.71
C THR A 259 14.50 19.34 13.02
N ASP A 260 14.82 19.69 14.26
CA ASP A 260 16.19 19.55 14.77
C ASP A 260 16.55 18.07 14.81
N GLN A 261 17.78 17.73 14.42
CA GLN A 261 18.26 16.34 14.35
C GLN A 261 18.68 15.84 15.72
#